data_5ed83c79f9b5fdc8aa1ecf4e41892df4
#
_entry.id   5ed83c79f9b5fdc8aa1ecf4e41892df4
#
_cell.length_a   1.000
_cell.length_b   1.000
_cell.length_c   1.000
_cell.angle_alpha   90.00
_cell.angle_beta   90.00
_cell.angle_gamma   90.00
#
_symmetry.space_group_name_H-M   'P 1'
#
loop_
_entity.id
_entity.type
_entity.pdbx_description
1 polymer ?
#
loop_
_entity_poly.entity_id
_entity_poly.type
_entity_poly.pdbx_seq_one_letter_code
_entity_poly.pdbx_strand_id
1 'polypeptide(L)'
;MAASAAGPPSDPGQLAWLDAGLATLTGTGMGERDKLAAVLAVLHFARGAAALAIEAPAGANSPDYPGLLRSVIDANQFPALAGALQAGAFDDGDESHVGEFRSGLDQLLDGVSLRV
;
A
#
# COMPACT_ATOMS: atom_id res chain seq x y z
N MET A 1 13.83 -18.23 0.92
CA MET A 1 12.61 -18.95 0.59
C MET A 1 11.47 -17.99 0.38
N ALA A 2 10.89 -18.05 -0.78
CA ALA A 2 9.77 -17.16 -1.10
C ALA A 2 8.56 -17.42 -0.21
N ALA A 3 8.40 -18.65 0.26
CA ALA A 3 7.24 -19.01 1.07
C ALA A 3 7.16 -18.23 2.39
N SER A 4 8.29 -17.83 2.98
CA SER A 4 8.28 -17.12 4.24
C SER A 4 7.73 -15.71 4.14
N ALA A 5 7.74 -15.12 2.93
CA ALA A 5 7.22 -13.77 2.73
C ALA A 5 5.70 -13.74 2.64
N ALA A 6 5.07 -14.88 2.31
CA ALA A 6 3.62 -14.93 2.09
C ALA A 6 2.82 -15.32 3.32
N GLY A 7 3.45 -15.88 4.35
CA GLY A 7 2.77 -16.34 5.54
C GLY A 7 2.71 -15.31 6.66
N PRO A 8 2.04 -15.62 7.76
CA PRO A 8 2.06 -14.75 8.95
C PRO A 8 3.46 -14.66 9.53
N PRO A 9 3.75 -13.59 10.29
CA PRO A 9 5.07 -13.44 10.92
C PRO A 9 5.37 -14.61 11.84
N SER A 10 6.50 -15.29 11.60
CA SER A 10 6.85 -16.48 12.37
C SER A 10 8.34 -16.59 12.69
N ASP A 11 9.21 -15.92 11.91
CA ASP A 11 10.64 -15.96 12.23
C ASP A 11 11.01 -14.91 13.30
N PRO A 12 12.16 -15.06 13.98
CA PRO A 12 12.54 -14.14 15.06
C PRO A 12 12.57 -12.66 14.66
N GLY A 13 13.01 -12.35 13.44
CA GLY A 13 13.06 -10.97 12.98
C GLY A 13 11.66 -10.40 12.79
N GLN A 14 10.77 -11.18 12.23
CA GLN A 14 9.38 -10.75 12.04
C GLN A 14 8.66 -10.61 13.38
N LEU A 15 8.92 -11.51 14.32
CA LEU A 15 8.33 -11.43 15.65
C LEU A 15 8.82 -10.22 16.41
N ALA A 16 10.11 -9.88 16.29
CA ALA A 16 10.67 -8.68 16.91
C ALA A 16 10.02 -7.42 16.33
N TRP A 17 9.80 -7.40 15.02
CA TRP A 17 9.14 -6.26 14.37
C TRP A 17 7.69 -6.14 14.85
N LEU A 18 6.99 -7.25 14.94
CA LEU A 18 5.61 -7.27 15.42
C LEU A 18 5.52 -6.79 16.86
N ASP A 19 6.43 -7.25 17.71
CA ASP A 19 6.50 -6.82 19.10
C ASP A 19 6.74 -5.31 19.20
N ALA A 20 7.69 -4.80 18.43
CA ALA A 20 8.00 -3.37 18.41
C ALA A 20 6.79 -2.55 17.96
N GLY A 21 6.08 -3.03 16.93
CA GLY A 21 4.89 -2.37 16.45
C GLY A 21 3.79 -2.30 17.51
N LEU A 22 3.55 -3.41 18.20
CA LEU A 22 2.57 -3.44 19.29
C LEU A 22 2.97 -2.51 20.42
N ALA A 23 4.25 -2.44 20.72
CA ALA A 23 4.76 -1.57 21.80
C ALA A 23 4.48 -0.09 21.52
N THR A 24 4.48 0.33 20.25
CA THR A 24 4.20 1.73 19.91
C THR A 24 2.77 2.14 20.25
N LEU A 25 1.87 1.18 20.39
CA LEU A 25 0.46 1.45 20.70
C LEU A 25 0.14 1.29 22.17
N THR A 26 1.14 1.05 23.01
CA THR A 26 0.99 0.96 24.45
C THR A 26 0.47 2.31 25.00
N GLY A 27 -0.53 2.25 25.84
CA GLY A 27 -1.07 3.47 26.44
C GLY A 27 -2.11 4.19 25.61
N THR A 28 -2.45 3.68 24.44
CA THR A 28 -3.44 4.32 23.56
C THR A 28 -4.89 4.04 23.97
N GLY A 29 -5.11 3.09 24.86
CA GLY A 29 -6.46 2.68 25.22
C GLY A 29 -7.06 1.65 24.27
N MET A 30 -6.38 1.32 23.18
CA MET A 30 -6.85 0.28 22.25
C MET A 30 -6.79 -1.08 22.89
N GLY A 31 -7.78 -1.93 22.58
CA GLY A 31 -7.73 -3.33 22.98
C GLY A 31 -6.62 -4.07 22.26
N GLU A 32 -6.16 -5.18 22.82
CA GLU A 32 -5.04 -5.93 22.25
C GLU A 32 -5.32 -6.42 20.84
N ARG A 33 -6.55 -6.84 20.58
CA ARG A 33 -6.94 -7.28 19.24
C ARG A 33 -6.86 -6.14 18.22
N ASP A 34 -7.29 -4.94 18.60
CA ASP A 34 -7.27 -3.77 17.74
C ASP A 34 -5.84 -3.30 17.47
N LYS A 35 -4.98 -3.38 18.48
CA LYS A 35 -3.56 -3.07 18.30
C LYS A 35 -2.92 -4.02 17.30
N LEU A 36 -3.18 -5.31 17.47
CA LEU A 36 -2.64 -6.32 16.54
C LEU A 36 -3.16 -6.09 15.11
N ALA A 37 -4.45 -5.81 14.98
CA ALA A 37 -5.03 -5.56 13.66
C ALA A 37 -4.40 -4.35 12.99
N ALA A 38 -4.11 -3.28 13.75
CA ALA A 38 -3.47 -2.09 13.21
C ALA A 38 -2.05 -2.38 12.73
N VAL A 39 -1.27 -3.09 13.53
CA VAL A 39 0.11 -3.43 13.16
C VAL A 39 0.14 -4.34 11.94
N LEU A 40 -0.73 -5.35 11.91
CA LEU A 40 -0.82 -6.25 10.76
C LEU A 40 -1.29 -5.53 9.49
N ALA A 41 -2.18 -4.54 9.63
CA ALA A 41 -2.63 -3.76 8.49
C ALA A 41 -1.45 -3.01 7.84
N VAL A 42 -0.58 -2.41 8.66
CA VAL A 42 0.62 -1.75 8.13
C VAL A 42 1.54 -2.76 7.44
N LEU A 43 1.73 -3.92 8.06
CA LEU A 43 2.57 -4.96 7.48
C LEU A 43 2.02 -5.43 6.12
N HIS A 44 0.72 -5.69 6.05
CA HIS A 44 0.09 -6.14 4.81
C HIS A 44 0.18 -5.07 3.73
N PHE A 45 0.01 -3.81 4.09
CA PHE A 45 0.14 -2.72 3.14
C PHE A 45 1.56 -2.65 2.58
N ALA A 46 2.56 -2.70 3.46
CA ALA A 46 3.95 -2.63 3.03
C ALA A 46 4.35 -3.82 2.16
N ARG A 47 3.91 -5.03 2.53
CA ARG A 47 4.18 -6.22 1.75
C ARG A 47 3.51 -6.16 0.38
N GLY A 48 2.26 -5.69 0.35
CA GLY A 48 1.53 -5.55 -0.90
C GLY A 48 2.19 -4.56 -1.83
N ALA A 49 2.63 -3.42 -1.30
CA ALA A 49 3.31 -2.41 -2.10
C ALA A 49 4.63 -2.94 -2.65
N ALA A 50 5.38 -3.68 -1.83
CA ALA A 50 6.64 -4.28 -2.26
C ALA A 50 6.42 -5.33 -3.35
N ALA A 51 5.40 -6.17 -3.18
CA ALA A 51 5.07 -7.21 -4.16
C ALA A 51 4.69 -6.59 -5.51
N LEU A 52 3.88 -5.53 -5.48
CA LEU A 52 3.49 -4.85 -6.71
C LEU A 52 4.69 -4.23 -7.42
N ALA A 53 5.62 -3.67 -6.67
CA ALA A 53 6.83 -3.08 -7.25
C ALA A 53 7.69 -4.15 -7.94
N ILE A 54 7.76 -5.35 -7.35
CA ILE A 54 8.56 -6.44 -7.90
C ILE A 54 7.87 -7.08 -9.11
N GLU A 55 6.55 -7.24 -9.05
CA GLU A 55 5.79 -7.98 -10.04
C GLU A 55 5.22 -7.11 -11.15
N ALA A 56 5.39 -5.79 -11.09
CA ALA A 56 4.83 -4.89 -12.08
C ALA A 56 5.35 -5.20 -13.47
N PRO A 57 4.48 -5.22 -14.49
CA PRO A 57 4.93 -5.36 -15.88
C PRO A 57 5.90 -4.26 -16.25
N ALA A 58 6.78 -4.53 -17.20
CA ALA A 58 7.80 -3.57 -17.62
C ALA A 58 7.22 -2.19 -17.99
N GLY A 59 6.04 -2.16 -18.59
CA GLY A 59 5.41 -0.91 -18.99
C GLY A 59 4.76 -0.13 -17.85
N ALA A 60 4.48 -0.77 -16.71
CA ALA A 60 3.73 -0.14 -15.64
C ALA A 60 4.51 0.96 -14.93
N ASN A 61 5.85 0.90 -14.98
CA ASN A 61 6.73 1.88 -14.34
C ASN A 61 7.31 2.87 -15.34
N SER A 62 6.87 2.82 -16.59
CA SER A 62 7.40 3.70 -17.61
C SER A 62 6.79 5.10 -17.46
N PRO A 63 7.52 6.16 -17.80
CA PRO A 63 6.97 7.51 -17.78
C PRO A 63 5.77 7.69 -18.71
N ASP A 64 5.62 6.78 -19.69
CA ASP A 64 4.52 6.84 -20.65
C ASP A 64 3.33 5.96 -20.26
N TYR A 65 3.32 5.45 -19.03
CA TYR A 65 2.22 4.61 -18.57
C TYR A 65 0.85 5.30 -18.70
N PRO A 66 0.70 6.58 -18.33
CA PRO A 66 -0.59 7.27 -18.56
C PRO A 66 -1.01 7.27 -20.02
N GLY A 67 -0.07 7.52 -20.94
CA GLY A 67 -0.36 7.48 -22.37
C GLY A 67 -0.78 6.10 -22.82
N LEU A 68 -0.13 5.08 -22.32
CA LEU A 68 -0.48 3.69 -22.60
C LEU A 68 -1.90 3.38 -22.15
N LEU A 69 -2.26 3.81 -20.93
CA LEU A 69 -3.61 3.61 -20.42
C LEU A 69 -4.64 4.33 -21.27
N ARG A 70 -4.35 5.56 -21.70
CA ARG A 70 -5.26 6.32 -22.55
C ARG A 70 -5.53 5.62 -23.87
N SER A 71 -4.56 4.86 -24.36
CA SER A 71 -4.70 4.17 -25.64
C SER A 71 -5.56 2.90 -25.54
N VAL A 72 -5.70 2.30 -24.36
CA VAL A 72 -6.41 1.03 -24.19
C VAL A 72 -7.70 1.16 -23.38
N ILE A 73 -7.90 2.25 -22.65
CA ILE A 73 -9.09 2.44 -21.82
C ILE A 73 -10.25 2.98 -22.65
N ASP A 74 -11.35 2.25 -22.64
CA ASP A 74 -12.59 2.67 -23.27
C ASP A 74 -13.46 3.39 -22.22
N ALA A 75 -13.77 4.67 -22.47
CA ALA A 75 -14.56 5.47 -21.56
C ALA A 75 -15.98 4.94 -21.33
N ASN A 76 -16.52 4.22 -22.31
CA ASN A 76 -17.84 3.63 -22.15
C ASN A 76 -17.82 2.42 -21.21
N GLN A 77 -16.71 1.70 -21.22
CA GLN A 77 -16.54 0.51 -20.39
C GLN A 77 -15.96 0.86 -19.02
N PHE A 78 -15.08 1.86 -18.96
CA PHE A 78 -14.38 2.25 -17.74
C PHE A 78 -14.49 3.76 -17.49
N PRO A 79 -15.71 4.26 -17.24
CA PRO A 79 -15.93 5.72 -17.17
C PRO A 79 -15.19 6.39 -16.01
N ALA A 80 -15.13 5.74 -14.85
CA ALA A 80 -14.44 6.33 -13.69
C ALA A 80 -12.93 6.40 -13.91
N LEU A 81 -12.38 5.33 -14.49
CA LEU A 81 -10.95 5.30 -14.79
C LEU A 81 -10.58 6.30 -15.87
N ALA A 82 -11.43 6.43 -16.89
CA ALA A 82 -11.24 7.44 -17.93
C ALA A 82 -11.26 8.85 -17.35
N GLY A 83 -12.16 9.10 -16.41
CA GLY A 83 -12.23 10.39 -15.72
C GLY A 83 -10.97 10.68 -14.93
N ALA A 84 -10.44 9.68 -14.24
CA ALA A 84 -9.19 9.82 -13.47
C ALA A 84 -8.01 10.15 -14.39
N LEU A 85 -7.93 9.46 -15.53
CA LEU A 85 -6.88 9.75 -16.52
C LEU A 85 -6.96 11.17 -17.05
N GLN A 86 -8.17 11.64 -17.37
CA GLN A 86 -8.38 12.98 -17.86
C GLN A 86 -8.04 14.04 -16.80
N ALA A 87 -8.28 13.72 -15.54
CA ALA A 87 -7.98 14.62 -14.43
C ALA A 87 -6.49 14.65 -14.07
N GLY A 88 -5.67 13.84 -14.72
CA GLY A 88 -4.24 13.84 -14.47
C GLY A 88 -3.80 12.98 -13.28
N ALA A 89 -4.67 12.08 -12.82
CA ALA A 89 -4.35 11.26 -11.64
C ALA A 89 -3.14 10.36 -11.84
N PHE A 90 -2.80 10.05 -13.09
CA PHE A 90 -1.68 9.16 -13.41
C PHE A 90 -0.45 9.92 -13.92
N ASP A 91 -0.44 11.24 -13.86
CA ASP A 91 0.60 12.06 -14.51
C ASP A 91 1.73 12.50 -13.58
N ASP A 92 1.88 11.87 -12.42
CA ASP A 92 2.83 12.32 -11.39
C ASP A 92 4.31 12.03 -11.68
N GLY A 93 4.62 11.38 -12.77
CA GLY A 93 6.00 11.15 -13.18
C GLY A 93 6.73 10.14 -12.29
N ASP A 94 8.04 10.38 -12.14
CA ASP A 94 8.95 9.41 -11.52
C ASP A 94 8.72 9.22 -10.03
N GLU A 95 8.08 10.17 -9.37
CA GLU A 95 7.86 10.11 -7.93
C GLU A 95 6.56 9.42 -7.55
N SER A 96 5.78 8.97 -8.52
CA SER A 96 4.47 8.42 -8.28
C SER A 96 4.46 7.25 -7.30
N HIS A 97 5.45 6.37 -7.39
CA HIS A 97 5.52 5.21 -6.50
C HIS A 97 5.73 5.60 -5.04
N VAL A 98 6.66 6.53 -4.80
CA VAL A 98 6.93 7.01 -3.44
C VAL A 98 5.74 7.81 -2.93
N GLY A 99 5.19 8.68 -3.77
CA GLY A 99 4.02 9.48 -3.39
C GLY A 99 2.80 8.64 -3.09
N GLU A 100 2.54 7.64 -3.90
CA GLU A 100 1.40 6.74 -3.70
C GLU A 100 1.57 5.90 -2.43
N PHE A 101 2.79 5.39 -2.18
CA PHE A 101 3.05 4.64 -0.96
C PHE A 101 2.83 5.51 0.27
N ARG A 102 3.38 6.73 0.25
CA ARG A 102 3.24 7.67 1.37
C ARG A 102 1.78 8.04 1.60
N SER A 103 1.06 8.34 0.54
CA SER A 103 -0.35 8.70 0.63
C SER A 103 -1.18 7.55 1.20
N GLY A 104 -0.95 6.34 0.74
CA GLY A 104 -1.64 5.16 1.25
C GLY A 104 -1.33 4.90 2.71
N LEU A 105 -0.06 5.02 3.08
CA LEU A 105 0.36 4.85 4.47
C LEU A 105 -0.27 5.91 5.37
N ASP A 106 -0.30 7.16 4.94
CA ASP A 106 -0.92 8.24 5.71
C ASP A 106 -2.40 7.97 5.94
N GLN A 107 -3.12 7.51 4.93
CA GLN A 107 -4.54 7.19 5.08
C GLN A 107 -4.74 6.05 6.09
N LEU A 108 -3.88 5.04 6.04
CA LEU A 108 -3.94 3.93 6.97
C LEU A 108 -3.68 4.40 8.40
N LEU A 109 -2.65 5.21 8.61
CA LEU A 109 -2.31 5.73 9.92
C LEU A 109 -3.38 6.69 10.45
N ASP A 110 -3.99 7.49 9.58
CA ASP A 110 -5.10 8.34 9.97
C ASP A 110 -6.27 7.50 10.49
N GLY A 111 -6.56 6.39 9.81
CA GLY A 111 -7.59 5.46 10.25
C GLY A 111 -7.29 4.85 11.61
N VAL A 112 -6.04 4.49 11.85
CA VAL A 112 -5.60 3.97 13.15
C VAL A 112 -5.79 5.05 14.23
N SER A 113 -5.43 6.30 13.93
CA SER A 113 -5.56 7.41 14.87
C SER A 113 -6.99 7.60 15.37
N LEU A 114 -7.97 7.30 14.55
CA LEU A 114 -9.38 7.42 14.94
C LEU A 114 -9.80 6.37 15.97
N ARG A 115 -9.00 5.33 16.14
CA ARG A 115 -9.31 4.23 17.07
C ARG A 115 -8.53 4.30 18.38
N VAL A 116 -7.63 5.24 18.46
CA VAL A 116 -6.79 5.43 19.65
C VAL A 116 -7.56 6.09 20.79
#